data_9a6e9242a04b31b59d4207ac9bfff1b0
#
_entry.id   9a6e9242a04b31b59d4207ac9bfff1b0
#
_cell.length_a   1.000
_cell.length_b   1.000
_cell.length_c   1.000
_cell.angle_alpha   90.00
_cell.angle_beta   90.00
_cell.angle_gamma   90.00
#
_symmetry.space_group_name_H-M   'P 1'
#
loop_
_entity.id
_entity.type
_entity.pdbx_description
1 polymer ?
#
loop_
_entity_poly.entity_id
_entity_poly.type
_entity_poly.pdbx_seq_one_letter_code
_entity_poly.pdbx_strand_id
1 'polypeptide(L)'
;KLFTQEVPEIYDGIIEIKAVAREPGSRAKISVLSRDTSIDPVGACVGLRGSRVQAVVSELQGEKIEIIPFSEDPVNFIVNALAPAEVAKVVVDEVAGRVEVVVPDDQLSLAIGRRGQNVRLASQLTGWYIDILSEAEESERRQEEFKTRSTRFIEALNIDDVIAHLLVAEGFVSVDDIALTPVSDLALIQGFDEDIATELQNRATEFVQAETSRITSALVELKVKDDLKEVDYLSLGMILTLAENEILCLDDLAELDIEELIGFLGEHGIDDETVAGDIIMSARAHWFADEQTEDDAVAETAAAEATEAVDS
;
A
#
# COMPACT_ATOMS: atom_id res chain seq x y z
N LYS A 1 16.45 3.60 30.85
CA LYS A 1 17.01 3.77 32.19
C LYS A 1 17.65 2.50 32.73
N LEU A 2 16.99 1.32 32.74
CA LEU A 2 17.59 0.06 33.24
C LEU A 2 18.82 -0.35 32.42
N PHE A 3 18.73 -0.36 31.10
CA PHE A 3 19.90 -0.64 30.26
C PHE A 3 21.05 0.36 30.44
N THR A 4 20.77 1.61 30.73
CA THR A 4 21.81 2.61 31.01
C THR A 4 22.56 2.31 32.33
N GLN A 5 21.94 1.59 33.26
CA GLN A 5 22.58 1.18 34.52
C GLN A 5 23.44 -0.08 34.34
N GLU A 6 22.94 -1.03 33.52
CA GLU A 6 23.57 -2.33 33.35
C GLU A 6 24.60 -2.40 32.21
N VAL A 7 24.56 -1.45 31.26
CA VAL A 7 25.41 -1.41 30.06
C VAL A 7 26.21 -0.12 30.03
N PRO A 8 27.49 -0.15 30.44
CA PRO A 8 28.36 1.03 30.48
C PRO A 8 28.45 1.72 29.11
N GLU A 9 28.50 0.95 28.03
CA GLU A 9 28.62 1.47 26.67
C GLU A 9 27.38 2.31 26.26
N ILE A 10 26.22 2.07 26.86
CA ILE A 10 25.03 2.93 26.70
C ILE A 10 25.16 4.19 27.58
N TYR A 11 25.68 4.03 28.80
CA TYR A 11 25.89 5.17 29.69
C TYR A 11 26.91 6.17 29.09
N ASP A 12 27.98 5.66 28.50
CA ASP A 12 29.01 6.45 27.84
C ASP A 12 28.61 7.00 26.46
N GLY A 13 27.41 6.64 25.95
CA GLY A 13 26.89 7.10 24.68
C GLY A 13 27.51 6.47 23.43
N ILE A 14 28.28 5.38 23.60
CA ILE A 14 28.87 4.60 22.50
C ILE A 14 27.78 3.79 21.80
N ILE A 15 26.87 3.18 22.59
CA ILE A 15 25.71 2.46 22.09
C ILE A 15 24.45 3.30 22.34
N GLU A 16 23.63 3.41 21.32
CA GLU A 16 22.37 4.15 21.33
C GLU A 16 21.18 3.20 21.18
N ILE A 17 20.15 3.36 22.00
CA ILE A 17 18.85 2.70 21.81
C ILE A 17 18.04 3.58 20.85
N LYS A 18 17.77 3.06 19.65
CA LYS A 18 17.05 3.78 18.59
C LYS A 18 15.54 3.69 18.73
N ALA A 19 15.03 2.51 19.03
CA ALA A 19 13.59 2.27 19.20
C ALA A 19 13.33 1.19 20.25
N VAL A 20 12.11 1.21 20.79
CA VAL A 20 11.63 0.22 21.77
C VAL A 20 10.17 -0.08 21.47
N ALA A 21 9.86 -1.35 21.27
CA ALA A 21 8.50 -1.87 21.24
C ALA A 21 8.30 -2.78 22.45
N ARG A 22 7.20 -2.60 23.21
CA ARG A 22 7.03 -3.29 24.48
C ARG A 22 5.57 -3.63 24.77
N GLU A 23 5.35 -4.86 25.17
CA GLU A 23 4.13 -5.31 25.84
C GLU A 23 4.47 -5.58 27.31
N PRO A 24 4.09 -4.67 28.22
CA PRO A 24 4.48 -4.73 29.62
C PRO A 24 4.13 -6.08 30.28
N GLY A 25 5.08 -6.65 31.00
CA GLY A 25 4.91 -7.94 31.68
C GLY A 25 4.99 -9.17 30.78
N SER A 26 5.20 -9.00 29.47
CA SER A 26 5.28 -10.09 28.50
C SER A 26 6.62 -10.08 27.74
N ARG A 27 6.77 -9.17 26.79
CA ARG A 27 7.94 -9.11 25.91
C ARG A 27 8.27 -7.68 25.48
N ALA A 28 9.54 -7.40 25.25
CA ALA A 28 10.02 -6.17 24.63
C ALA A 28 11.04 -6.48 23.53
N LYS A 29 11.03 -5.67 22.46
CA LYS A 29 12.07 -5.62 21.45
C LYS A 29 12.76 -4.25 21.55
N ILE A 30 14.08 -4.23 21.51
CA ILE A 30 14.90 -3.02 21.65
C ILE A 30 15.88 -2.97 20.49
N SER A 31 15.85 -1.92 19.69
CA SER A 31 16.85 -1.72 18.64
C SER A 31 18.01 -0.88 19.14
N VAL A 32 19.22 -1.34 18.84
CA VAL A 32 20.48 -0.74 19.30
C VAL A 32 21.42 -0.47 18.13
N LEU A 33 22.11 0.65 18.20
CA LEU A 33 23.14 1.06 17.24
C LEU A 33 24.43 1.40 17.97
N SER A 34 25.56 0.92 17.47
CA SER A 34 26.87 1.39 17.95
C SER A 34 27.38 2.52 17.07
N ARG A 35 27.92 3.57 17.69
CA ARG A 35 28.65 4.65 17.02
C ARG A 35 30.10 4.25 16.70
N ASP A 36 30.61 3.24 17.37
CA ASP A 36 31.92 2.64 17.13
C ASP A 36 31.74 1.30 16.42
N THR A 37 32.19 1.20 15.17
CA THR A 37 32.09 0.01 14.35
C THR A 37 32.87 -1.20 14.86
N SER A 38 33.77 -1.01 15.81
CA SER A 38 34.52 -2.08 16.46
C SER A 38 33.75 -2.78 17.59
N ILE A 39 32.61 -2.20 18.02
CA ILE A 39 31.81 -2.72 19.13
C ILE A 39 30.52 -3.30 18.59
N ASP A 40 30.30 -4.58 18.88
CA ASP A 40 28.99 -5.23 18.62
C ASP A 40 27.96 -4.72 19.65
N PRO A 41 26.92 -3.95 19.18
CA PRO A 41 25.94 -3.36 20.08
C PRO A 41 25.05 -4.41 20.76
N VAL A 42 24.74 -5.51 20.06
CA VAL A 42 23.91 -6.59 20.61
C VAL A 42 24.67 -7.35 21.68
N GLY A 43 25.90 -7.77 21.37
CA GLY A 43 26.75 -8.49 22.31
C GLY A 43 27.03 -7.69 23.59
N ALA A 44 27.30 -6.39 23.48
CA ALA A 44 27.53 -5.51 24.62
C ALA A 44 26.28 -5.39 25.52
N CYS A 45 25.08 -5.26 24.94
CA CYS A 45 23.83 -5.19 25.69
C CYS A 45 23.41 -6.54 26.30
N VAL A 46 23.71 -7.66 25.64
CA VAL A 46 23.45 -9.01 26.15
C VAL A 46 24.41 -9.32 27.33
N GLY A 47 25.69 -8.95 27.17
CA GLY A 47 26.73 -9.22 28.13
C GLY A 47 27.19 -10.68 28.15
N LEU A 48 28.23 -10.96 28.96
CA LEU A 48 28.79 -12.31 29.04
C LEU A 48 27.75 -13.32 29.49
N ARG A 49 27.45 -14.30 28.65
CA ARG A 49 26.43 -15.33 28.89
C ARG A 49 25.02 -14.77 29.21
N GLY A 50 24.72 -13.57 28.72
CA GLY A 50 23.41 -12.92 28.94
C GLY A 50 23.27 -12.23 30.29
N SER A 51 24.37 -12.02 31.04
CA SER A 51 24.32 -11.48 32.41
C SER A 51 23.65 -10.11 32.49
N ARG A 52 23.95 -9.21 31.55
CA ARG A 52 23.41 -7.83 31.57
C ARG A 52 21.92 -7.81 31.22
N VAL A 53 21.52 -8.48 30.13
CA VAL A 53 20.11 -8.56 29.75
C VAL A 53 19.28 -9.28 30.81
N GLN A 54 19.84 -10.31 31.45
CA GLN A 54 19.16 -11.05 32.52
C GLN A 54 18.94 -10.21 33.79
N ALA A 55 19.86 -9.30 34.13
CA ALA A 55 19.68 -8.34 35.19
C ALA A 55 18.46 -7.44 34.93
N VAL A 56 18.37 -6.89 33.71
CA VAL A 56 17.21 -6.07 33.30
C VAL A 56 15.91 -6.88 33.28
N VAL A 57 15.93 -8.12 32.78
CA VAL A 57 14.77 -9.05 32.80
C VAL A 57 14.30 -9.29 34.24
N SER A 58 15.21 -9.47 35.17
CA SER A 58 14.88 -9.70 36.58
C SER A 58 14.21 -8.49 37.22
N GLU A 59 14.69 -7.26 36.94
CA GLU A 59 14.07 -6.02 37.37
C GLU A 59 12.69 -5.80 36.80
N LEU A 60 12.44 -6.32 35.60
CA LEU A 60 11.14 -6.29 34.92
C LEU A 60 10.27 -7.50 35.22
N GLN A 61 10.56 -8.23 36.31
CA GLN A 61 9.76 -9.36 36.80
C GLN A 61 9.61 -10.52 35.78
N GLY A 62 10.64 -10.73 34.97
CA GLY A 62 10.67 -11.84 34.00
C GLY A 62 10.16 -11.49 32.61
N GLU A 63 9.95 -10.21 32.28
CA GLU A 63 9.64 -9.76 30.93
C GLU A 63 10.78 -10.10 29.96
N LYS A 64 10.45 -10.82 28.88
CA LYS A 64 11.46 -11.23 27.89
C LYS A 64 11.91 -10.05 27.06
N ILE A 65 13.23 -9.90 26.89
CA ILE A 65 13.83 -8.80 26.11
C ILE A 65 14.62 -9.38 24.95
N GLU A 66 14.32 -8.87 23.75
CA GLU A 66 15.03 -9.16 22.51
C GLU A 66 15.79 -7.91 22.08
N ILE A 67 17.10 -8.04 21.88
CA ILE A 67 17.99 -6.95 21.47
C ILE A 67 18.30 -7.14 19.99
N ILE A 68 18.02 -6.12 19.20
CA ILE A 68 17.99 -6.15 17.73
C ILE A 68 18.95 -5.09 17.21
N PRO A 69 19.84 -5.43 16.25
CA PRO A 69 20.66 -4.43 15.61
C PRO A 69 19.80 -3.49 14.77
N PHE A 70 19.96 -2.19 14.99
CA PHE A 70 19.32 -1.18 14.15
C PHE A 70 19.98 -1.16 12.76
N SER A 71 19.18 -0.94 11.73
CA SER A 71 19.64 -0.67 10.37
C SER A 71 18.90 0.54 9.81
N GLU A 72 19.61 1.38 9.04
CA GLU A 72 19.01 2.48 8.29
C GLU A 72 18.24 1.96 7.06
N ASP A 73 18.62 0.78 6.56
CA ASP A 73 17.89 0.08 5.51
C ASP A 73 16.64 -0.58 6.12
N PRO A 74 15.42 -0.18 5.68
CA PRO A 74 14.17 -0.71 6.20
C PRO A 74 14.07 -2.24 6.08
N VAL A 75 14.52 -2.81 4.96
CA VAL A 75 14.46 -4.26 4.70
C VAL A 75 15.26 -5.01 5.75
N ASN A 76 16.52 -4.62 5.94
CA ASN A 76 17.39 -5.25 6.94
C ASN A 76 16.86 -5.05 8.36
N PHE A 77 16.29 -3.87 8.66
CA PHE A 77 15.73 -3.61 9.99
C PHE A 77 14.51 -4.48 10.29
N ILE A 78 13.62 -4.67 9.31
CA ILE A 78 12.44 -5.53 9.44
C ILE A 78 12.85 -7.01 9.61
N VAL A 79 13.80 -7.50 8.79
CA VAL A 79 14.34 -8.85 8.93
C VAL A 79 14.92 -9.08 10.33
N ASN A 80 15.71 -8.14 10.83
CA ASN A 80 16.26 -8.20 12.18
C ASN A 80 15.16 -8.18 13.25
N ALA A 81 14.11 -7.37 13.06
CA ALA A 81 13.01 -7.23 14.00
C ALA A 81 12.12 -8.47 14.09
N LEU A 82 12.04 -9.27 13.03
CA LEU A 82 11.28 -10.52 12.99
C LEU A 82 12.02 -11.71 13.59
N ALA A 83 13.33 -11.55 13.90
CA ALA A 83 14.08 -12.61 14.57
C ALA A 83 13.30 -13.17 15.77
N PRO A 84 13.38 -14.49 16.04
CA PRO A 84 14.30 -15.48 15.46
C PRO A 84 13.77 -16.18 14.19
N ALA A 85 12.66 -15.72 13.57
CA ALA A 85 12.17 -16.28 12.33
C ALA A 85 13.10 -15.94 11.14
N GLU A 86 13.28 -16.90 10.26
CA GLU A 86 14.01 -16.70 9.00
C GLU A 86 13.07 -16.08 7.96
N VAL A 87 13.58 -15.13 7.18
CA VAL A 87 12.83 -14.42 6.14
C VAL A 87 13.38 -14.81 4.77
N ALA A 88 12.53 -15.22 3.86
CA ALA A 88 12.90 -15.61 2.50
C ALA A 88 12.90 -14.39 1.54
N LYS A 89 11.90 -13.50 1.65
CA LYS A 89 11.72 -12.35 0.76
C LYS A 89 11.03 -11.21 1.50
N VAL A 90 11.38 -9.98 1.15
CA VAL A 90 10.73 -8.76 1.62
C VAL A 90 10.35 -7.89 0.43
N VAL A 91 9.12 -7.44 0.39
CA VAL A 91 8.60 -6.50 -0.60
C VAL A 91 8.13 -5.26 0.14
N VAL A 92 8.70 -4.11 -0.19
CA VAL A 92 8.41 -2.83 0.48
C VAL A 92 7.53 -1.99 -0.43
N ASP A 93 6.41 -1.54 0.10
CA ASP A 93 5.59 -0.48 -0.48
C ASP A 93 5.78 0.79 0.37
N GLU A 94 6.64 1.68 -0.15
CA GLU A 94 6.96 2.94 0.55
C GLU A 94 5.79 3.92 0.54
N VAL A 95 4.93 3.85 -0.47
CA VAL A 95 3.78 4.76 -0.61
C VAL A 95 2.70 4.43 0.42
N ALA A 96 2.39 3.14 0.56
CA ALA A 96 1.42 2.66 1.53
C ALA A 96 2.01 2.49 2.95
N GLY A 97 3.33 2.63 3.13
CA GLY A 97 4.00 2.36 4.42
C GLY A 97 3.87 0.90 4.87
N ARG A 98 3.70 -0.02 3.91
CA ARG A 98 3.41 -1.43 4.12
C ARG A 98 4.54 -2.31 3.60
N VAL A 99 4.77 -3.42 4.27
CA VAL A 99 5.79 -4.40 3.89
C VAL A 99 5.21 -5.80 3.93
N GLU A 100 5.32 -6.51 2.82
CA GLU A 100 5.04 -7.94 2.76
C GLU A 100 6.33 -8.73 3.02
N VAL A 101 6.26 -9.66 3.96
CA VAL A 101 7.37 -10.53 4.34
C VAL A 101 6.99 -11.97 4.07
N VAL A 102 7.73 -12.61 3.17
CA VAL A 102 7.55 -14.03 2.87
C VAL A 102 8.54 -14.84 3.70
N VAL A 103 8.02 -15.82 4.39
CA VAL A 103 8.80 -16.72 5.25
C VAL A 103 8.61 -18.18 4.81
N PRO A 104 9.59 -19.07 5.07
CA PRO A 104 9.40 -20.51 4.92
C PRO A 104 8.18 -21.00 5.72
N ASP A 105 7.46 -21.98 5.21
CA ASP A 105 6.20 -22.47 5.81
C ASP A 105 6.36 -22.88 7.27
N ASP A 106 7.49 -23.48 7.62
CA ASP A 106 7.81 -23.90 8.98
C ASP A 106 8.15 -22.72 9.91
N GLN A 107 8.46 -21.54 9.38
CA GLN A 107 8.77 -20.32 10.12
C GLN A 107 7.55 -19.41 10.33
N LEU A 108 6.44 -19.62 9.62
CA LEU A 108 5.26 -18.76 9.65
C LEU A 108 4.75 -18.51 11.08
N SER A 109 4.54 -19.59 11.83
CA SER A 109 4.07 -19.50 13.21
C SER A 109 5.05 -18.75 14.13
N LEU A 110 6.36 -18.83 13.85
CA LEU A 110 7.41 -18.17 14.62
C LEU A 110 7.46 -16.68 14.27
N ALA A 111 7.34 -16.35 12.98
CA ALA A 111 7.32 -14.97 12.48
C ALA A 111 6.11 -14.19 13.01
N ILE A 112 4.93 -14.76 12.96
CA ILE A 112 3.71 -14.18 13.53
C ILE A 112 3.81 -14.12 15.06
N GLY A 113 4.28 -15.19 15.67
CA GLY A 113 4.33 -15.36 17.10
C GLY A 113 2.98 -15.63 17.75
N ARG A 114 2.99 -15.93 19.05
CA ARG A 114 1.76 -16.24 19.80
C ARG A 114 0.80 -15.04 19.80
N ARG A 115 -0.38 -15.19 19.23
CA ARG A 115 -1.41 -14.13 19.09
C ARG A 115 -0.89 -12.89 18.33
N GLY A 116 -0.02 -13.08 17.36
CA GLY A 116 0.55 -11.98 16.59
C GLY A 116 1.57 -11.12 17.36
N GLN A 117 2.10 -11.60 18.50
CA GLN A 117 2.98 -10.80 19.34
C GLN A 117 4.28 -10.42 18.64
N ASN A 118 4.91 -11.34 17.90
CA ASN A 118 6.20 -11.08 17.28
C ASN A 118 6.08 -10.04 16.15
N VAL A 119 5.11 -10.22 15.24
CA VAL A 119 4.88 -9.27 14.14
C VAL A 119 4.44 -7.91 14.66
N ARG A 120 3.54 -7.86 15.66
CA ARG A 120 3.08 -6.59 16.24
C ARG A 120 4.21 -5.80 16.90
N LEU A 121 5.09 -6.46 17.66
CA LEU A 121 6.25 -5.81 18.24
C LEU A 121 7.28 -5.38 17.17
N ALA A 122 7.46 -6.16 16.10
CA ALA A 122 8.31 -5.80 14.98
C ALA A 122 7.74 -4.57 14.24
N SER A 123 6.44 -4.53 13.97
CA SER A 123 5.74 -3.39 13.36
C SER A 123 5.90 -2.12 14.21
N GLN A 124 5.65 -2.19 15.52
CA GLN A 124 5.83 -1.06 16.43
C GLN A 124 7.29 -0.59 16.52
N LEU A 125 8.25 -1.51 16.43
CA LEU A 125 9.68 -1.19 16.51
C LEU A 125 10.18 -0.47 15.26
N THR A 126 9.72 -0.91 14.09
CA THR A 126 10.17 -0.42 12.78
C THR A 126 9.35 0.74 12.26
N GLY A 127 8.10 0.88 12.71
CA GLY A 127 7.13 1.86 12.21
C GLY A 127 6.45 1.46 10.90
N TRP A 128 6.67 0.23 10.41
CA TRP A 128 6.06 -0.31 9.19
C TRP A 128 4.90 -1.23 9.51
N TYR A 129 3.86 -1.19 8.68
CA TYR A 129 2.84 -2.24 8.70
C TYR A 129 3.40 -3.50 8.05
N ILE A 130 3.49 -4.60 8.81
CA ILE A 130 4.13 -5.84 8.36
C ILE A 130 3.08 -6.93 8.17
N ASP A 131 2.93 -7.37 6.92
CA ASP A 131 2.18 -8.56 6.55
C ASP A 131 3.11 -9.75 6.39
N ILE A 132 2.73 -10.89 6.95
CA ILE A 132 3.54 -12.11 6.87
C ILE A 132 2.76 -13.16 6.08
N LEU A 133 3.42 -13.70 5.06
CA LEU A 133 2.92 -14.77 4.19
C LEU A 133 3.91 -15.94 4.22
N SER A 134 3.42 -17.17 4.09
CA SER A 134 4.27 -18.32 3.82
C SER A 134 4.68 -18.37 2.33
N GLU A 135 5.74 -19.09 2.00
CA GLU A 135 6.13 -19.35 0.61
C GLU A 135 5.02 -20.04 -0.18
N ALA A 136 4.26 -20.93 0.49
CA ALA A 136 3.12 -21.63 -0.12
C ALA A 136 1.99 -20.64 -0.45
N GLU A 137 1.58 -19.79 0.49
CA GLU A 137 0.53 -18.77 0.28
C GLU A 137 0.92 -17.77 -0.81
N GLU A 138 2.18 -17.32 -0.84
CA GLU A 138 2.67 -16.40 -1.86
C GLU A 138 2.71 -17.07 -3.24
N SER A 139 3.09 -18.33 -3.30
CA SER A 139 3.08 -19.12 -4.54
C SER A 139 1.66 -19.35 -5.06
N GLU A 140 0.71 -19.68 -4.18
CA GLU A 140 -0.70 -19.87 -4.53
C GLU A 140 -1.31 -18.57 -5.03
N ARG A 141 -1.07 -17.44 -4.35
CA ARG A 141 -1.50 -16.10 -4.78
C ARG A 141 -0.98 -15.77 -6.17
N ARG A 142 0.32 -15.97 -6.42
CA ARG A 142 0.92 -15.73 -7.75
C ARG A 142 0.33 -16.61 -8.84
N GLN A 143 0.05 -17.87 -8.53
CA GLN A 143 -0.57 -18.79 -9.49
C GLN A 143 -2.00 -18.36 -9.83
N GLU A 144 -2.78 -17.92 -8.83
CA GLU A 144 -4.14 -17.44 -9.06
C GLU A 144 -4.15 -16.11 -9.82
N GLU A 145 -3.26 -15.18 -9.50
CA GLU A 145 -3.10 -13.93 -10.26
C GLU A 145 -2.72 -14.22 -11.72
N PHE A 146 -1.75 -15.12 -11.94
CA PHE A 146 -1.33 -15.52 -13.27
C PHE A 146 -2.50 -16.12 -14.08
N LYS A 147 -3.25 -17.03 -13.46
CA LYS A 147 -4.40 -17.67 -14.08
C LYS A 147 -5.53 -16.65 -14.38
N THR A 148 -5.83 -15.77 -13.45
CA THR A 148 -6.84 -14.73 -13.63
C THR A 148 -6.49 -13.80 -14.79
N ARG A 149 -5.24 -13.32 -14.84
CA ARG A 149 -4.76 -12.47 -15.95
C ARG A 149 -4.76 -13.21 -17.28
N SER A 150 -4.29 -14.46 -17.31
CA SER A 150 -4.30 -15.28 -18.52
C SER A 150 -5.73 -15.49 -19.04
N THR A 151 -6.65 -15.85 -18.16
CA THR A 151 -8.06 -16.05 -18.52
C THR A 151 -8.67 -14.76 -19.10
N ARG A 152 -8.38 -13.61 -18.48
CA ARG A 152 -8.85 -12.30 -18.98
C ARG A 152 -8.32 -12.00 -20.39
N PHE A 153 -7.04 -12.28 -20.66
CA PHE A 153 -6.48 -12.11 -22.02
C PHE A 153 -7.10 -13.06 -23.04
N ILE A 154 -7.33 -14.33 -22.68
CA ILE A 154 -7.98 -15.29 -23.54
C ILE A 154 -9.39 -14.82 -23.94
N GLU A 155 -10.19 -14.40 -22.97
CA GLU A 155 -11.55 -13.95 -23.19
C GLU A 155 -11.60 -12.63 -23.97
N ALA A 156 -10.79 -11.64 -23.58
CA ALA A 156 -10.77 -10.31 -24.18
C ALA A 156 -10.25 -10.30 -25.62
N LEU A 157 -9.16 -11.03 -25.88
CA LEU A 157 -8.44 -11.00 -27.15
C LEU A 157 -8.77 -12.20 -28.06
N ASN A 158 -9.54 -13.18 -27.57
CA ASN A 158 -9.83 -14.44 -28.25
C ASN A 158 -8.55 -15.12 -28.78
N ILE A 159 -7.59 -15.32 -27.86
CA ILE A 159 -6.30 -15.95 -28.10
C ILE A 159 -6.20 -17.29 -27.38
N ASP A 160 -5.20 -18.09 -27.74
CA ASP A 160 -4.95 -19.35 -27.06
C ASP A 160 -4.16 -19.17 -25.72
N ASP A 161 -4.16 -20.24 -24.92
CA ASP A 161 -3.49 -20.25 -23.61
C ASP A 161 -1.99 -19.92 -23.72
N VAL A 162 -1.32 -20.35 -24.80
CA VAL A 162 0.13 -20.16 -24.95
C VAL A 162 0.46 -18.68 -25.12
N ILE A 163 -0.28 -17.99 -25.97
CA ILE A 163 -0.10 -16.55 -26.19
C ILE A 163 -0.43 -15.77 -24.92
N ALA A 164 -1.53 -16.11 -24.25
CA ALA A 164 -1.92 -15.45 -22.99
C ALA A 164 -0.86 -15.63 -21.90
N HIS A 165 -0.30 -16.84 -21.77
CA HIS A 165 0.76 -17.12 -20.80
C HIS A 165 2.04 -16.35 -21.11
N LEU A 166 2.40 -16.20 -22.39
CA LEU A 166 3.56 -15.39 -22.80
C LEU A 166 3.35 -13.91 -22.44
N LEU A 167 2.17 -13.35 -22.71
CA LEU A 167 1.85 -11.97 -22.35
C LEU A 167 1.97 -11.72 -20.84
N VAL A 168 1.41 -12.62 -20.02
CA VAL A 168 1.53 -12.50 -18.56
C VAL A 168 2.98 -12.66 -18.10
N ALA A 169 3.75 -13.57 -18.71
CA ALA A 169 5.16 -13.79 -18.38
C ALA A 169 6.05 -12.59 -18.73
N GLU A 170 5.72 -11.85 -19.79
CA GLU A 170 6.41 -10.61 -20.19
C GLU A 170 5.95 -9.38 -19.32
N GLY A 171 5.01 -9.58 -18.41
CA GLY A 171 4.61 -8.56 -17.44
C GLY A 171 3.41 -7.71 -17.82
N PHE A 172 2.67 -8.05 -18.88
CA PHE A 172 1.43 -7.37 -19.20
C PHE A 172 0.38 -7.63 -18.11
N VAL A 173 -0.24 -6.54 -17.62
CA VAL A 173 -1.23 -6.59 -16.54
C VAL A 173 -2.65 -6.44 -17.08
N SER A 174 -2.82 -5.61 -18.11
CA SER A 174 -4.13 -5.24 -18.68
C SER A 174 -4.14 -5.35 -20.20
N VAL A 175 -5.36 -5.36 -20.79
CA VAL A 175 -5.53 -5.31 -22.25
C VAL A 175 -5.14 -3.92 -22.78
N ASP A 176 -5.32 -2.87 -21.97
CA ASP A 176 -4.91 -1.51 -22.30
C ASP A 176 -3.39 -1.43 -22.52
N ASP A 177 -2.60 -2.11 -21.69
CA ASP A 177 -1.13 -2.14 -21.84
C ASP A 177 -0.73 -2.70 -23.22
N ILE A 178 -1.43 -3.76 -23.67
CA ILE A 178 -1.18 -4.37 -24.98
C ILE A 178 -1.59 -3.40 -26.11
N ALA A 179 -2.72 -2.73 -25.97
CA ALA A 179 -3.21 -1.77 -26.97
C ALA A 179 -2.27 -0.57 -27.13
N LEU A 180 -1.64 -0.11 -26.03
CA LEU A 180 -0.73 1.04 -26.01
C LEU A 180 0.70 0.68 -26.38
N THR A 181 1.09 -0.60 -26.30
CA THR A 181 2.45 -1.04 -26.60
C THR A 181 2.68 -1.05 -28.12
N PRO A 182 3.80 -0.44 -28.62
CA PRO A 182 4.12 -0.48 -30.05
C PRO A 182 4.28 -1.91 -30.59
N VAL A 183 3.83 -2.15 -31.83
CA VAL A 183 3.97 -3.46 -32.50
C VAL A 183 5.42 -3.94 -32.51
N SER A 184 6.39 -3.02 -32.67
CA SER A 184 7.82 -3.36 -32.64
C SER A 184 8.25 -4.02 -31.34
N ASP A 185 7.68 -3.61 -30.21
CA ASP A 185 8.03 -4.10 -28.88
C ASP A 185 7.32 -5.42 -28.58
N LEU A 186 6.05 -5.55 -29.02
CA LEU A 186 5.33 -6.83 -28.97
C LEU A 186 6.01 -7.90 -29.82
N ALA A 187 6.57 -7.55 -30.99
CA ALA A 187 7.29 -8.47 -31.85
C ALA A 187 8.64 -8.95 -31.27
N LEU A 188 9.17 -8.32 -30.21
CA LEU A 188 10.38 -8.78 -29.51
C LEU A 188 10.08 -9.94 -28.55
N ILE A 189 8.83 -10.18 -28.22
CA ILE A 189 8.42 -11.28 -27.33
C ILE A 189 8.75 -12.60 -28.00
N GLN A 190 9.37 -13.49 -27.25
CA GLN A 190 9.79 -14.78 -27.78
C GLN A 190 8.56 -15.58 -28.26
N GLY A 191 8.52 -15.91 -29.54
CA GLY A 191 7.42 -16.67 -30.16
C GLY A 191 6.42 -15.78 -30.90
N PHE A 192 6.58 -14.45 -30.89
CA PHE A 192 5.77 -13.53 -31.67
C PHE A 192 6.55 -13.10 -32.93
N ASP A 193 5.82 -12.88 -34.00
CA ASP A 193 6.29 -12.20 -35.20
C ASP A 193 5.50 -10.88 -35.38
N GLU A 194 5.86 -10.11 -36.39
CA GLU A 194 5.21 -8.80 -36.66
C GLU A 194 3.71 -8.95 -37.01
N ASP A 195 3.33 -10.06 -37.62
CA ASP A 195 1.93 -10.34 -37.97
C ASP A 195 1.09 -10.64 -36.71
N ILE A 196 1.63 -11.49 -35.82
CA ILE A 196 1.00 -11.80 -34.53
C ILE A 196 0.92 -10.54 -33.65
N ALA A 197 1.99 -9.76 -33.55
CA ALA A 197 2.03 -8.54 -32.78
C ALA A 197 1.01 -7.50 -33.28
N THR A 198 0.88 -7.34 -34.60
CA THR A 198 -0.08 -6.43 -35.22
C THR A 198 -1.51 -6.89 -34.94
N GLU A 199 -1.79 -8.17 -35.08
CA GLU A 199 -3.13 -8.73 -34.83
C GLU A 199 -3.52 -8.59 -33.35
N LEU A 200 -2.59 -8.86 -32.41
CA LEU A 200 -2.80 -8.70 -30.98
C LEU A 200 -3.14 -7.23 -30.62
N GLN A 201 -2.33 -6.29 -31.12
CA GLN A 201 -2.57 -4.87 -30.84
C GLN A 201 -3.92 -4.40 -31.41
N ASN A 202 -4.28 -4.85 -32.61
CA ASN A 202 -5.57 -4.52 -33.21
C ASN A 202 -6.74 -5.06 -32.37
N ARG A 203 -6.70 -6.32 -31.95
CA ARG A 203 -7.72 -6.93 -31.09
C ARG A 203 -7.82 -6.23 -29.73
N ALA A 204 -6.66 -5.90 -29.13
CA ALA A 204 -6.65 -5.14 -27.88
C ALA A 204 -7.26 -3.76 -28.04
N THR A 205 -6.94 -3.05 -29.12
CA THR A 205 -7.51 -1.74 -29.42
C THR A 205 -9.02 -1.82 -29.66
N GLU A 206 -9.49 -2.80 -30.44
CA GLU A 206 -10.91 -3.04 -30.67
C GLU A 206 -11.65 -3.36 -29.39
N PHE A 207 -11.09 -4.22 -28.53
CA PHE A 207 -11.67 -4.56 -27.22
C PHE A 207 -11.82 -3.34 -26.33
N VAL A 208 -10.73 -2.55 -26.17
CA VAL A 208 -10.74 -1.33 -25.35
C VAL A 208 -11.75 -0.30 -25.85
N GLN A 209 -11.86 -0.12 -27.17
CA GLN A 209 -12.85 0.77 -27.78
C GLN A 209 -14.30 0.27 -27.56
N ALA A 210 -14.52 -1.03 -27.73
CA ALA A 210 -15.83 -1.64 -27.51
C ALA A 210 -16.25 -1.53 -26.03
N GLU A 211 -15.33 -1.80 -25.12
CA GLU A 211 -15.55 -1.71 -23.66
C GLU A 211 -15.82 -0.27 -23.22
N THR A 212 -15.01 0.69 -23.70
CA THR A 212 -15.23 2.12 -23.46
C THR A 212 -16.60 2.58 -23.96
N SER A 213 -17.00 2.11 -25.15
CA SER A 213 -18.32 2.43 -25.72
C SER A 213 -19.45 1.81 -24.90
N ARG A 214 -19.27 0.57 -24.44
CA ARG A 214 -20.23 -0.14 -23.57
C ARG A 214 -20.41 0.61 -22.25
N ILE A 215 -19.31 0.94 -21.58
CA ILE A 215 -19.33 1.67 -20.31
C ILE A 215 -19.98 3.04 -20.50
N THR A 216 -19.57 3.81 -21.52
CA THR A 216 -20.14 5.13 -21.79
C THR A 216 -21.65 5.06 -22.03
N SER A 217 -22.12 4.06 -22.76
CA SER A 217 -23.58 3.85 -23.00
C SER A 217 -24.29 3.52 -21.69
N ALA A 218 -23.72 2.66 -20.85
CA ALA A 218 -24.29 2.31 -19.55
C ALA A 218 -24.37 3.53 -18.61
N LEU A 219 -23.33 4.37 -18.57
CA LEU A 219 -23.33 5.61 -17.79
C LEU A 219 -24.42 6.59 -18.24
N VAL A 220 -24.71 6.66 -19.55
CA VAL A 220 -25.82 7.47 -20.08
C VAL A 220 -27.17 6.89 -19.68
N GLU A 221 -27.33 5.57 -19.73
CA GLU A 221 -28.59 4.90 -19.31
C GLU A 221 -28.84 5.10 -17.80
N LEU A 222 -27.82 5.03 -16.98
CA LEU A 222 -27.87 5.27 -15.54
C LEU A 222 -27.98 6.76 -15.18
N LYS A 223 -27.87 7.67 -16.17
CA LYS A 223 -27.95 9.14 -16.01
C LYS A 223 -26.88 9.73 -15.11
N VAL A 224 -25.68 9.17 -15.16
CA VAL A 224 -24.53 9.70 -14.45
C VAL A 224 -24.22 11.11 -14.96
N LYS A 225 -24.03 12.05 -14.04
CA LYS A 225 -23.67 13.43 -14.37
C LYS A 225 -22.20 13.53 -14.82
N ASP A 226 -21.91 14.52 -15.65
CA ASP A 226 -20.56 14.71 -16.18
C ASP A 226 -19.56 15.18 -15.11
N ASP A 227 -20.03 15.80 -14.03
CA ASP A 227 -19.24 16.25 -12.89
C ASP A 227 -18.47 15.09 -12.23
N LEU A 228 -19.08 13.90 -12.14
CA LEU A 228 -18.43 12.70 -11.60
C LEU A 228 -17.28 12.20 -12.47
N LYS A 229 -17.32 12.50 -13.78
CA LYS A 229 -16.26 12.10 -14.73
C LYS A 229 -15.01 13.01 -14.67
N GLU A 230 -15.12 14.16 -14.02
CA GLU A 230 -14.02 15.12 -13.88
C GLU A 230 -13.19 14.90 -12.60
N VAL A 231 -13.59 13.93 -11.76
CA VAL A 231 -12.85 13.59 -10.53
C VAL A 231 -11.56 12.85 -10.86
N ASP A 232 -10.45 13.39 -10.40
CA ASP A 232 -9.15 12.75 -10.52
C ASP A 232 -9.14 11.35 -9.87
N TYR A 233 -8.35 10.45 -10.40
CA TYR A 233 -8.21 9.05 -9.98
C TYR A 233 -9.37 8.11 -10.30
N LEU A 234 -10.51 8.59 -10.82
CA LEU A 234 -11.63 7.73 -11.21
C LEU A 234 -11.56 7.33 -12.69
N SER A 235 -11.38 6.04 -12.96
CA SER A 235 -11.53 5.48 -14.31
C SER A 235 -13.01 5.32 -14.68
N LEU A 236 -13.31 5.21 -15.98
CA LEU A 236 -14.69 4.97 -16.45
C LEU A 236 -15.30 3.70 -15.86
N GLY A 237 -14.49 2.66 -15.62
CA GLY A 237 -14.94 1.43 -14.96
C GLY A 237 -15.33 1.64 -13.51
N MET A 238 -14.53 2.42 -12.75
CA MET A 238 -14.84 2.79 -11.37
C MET A 238 -16.13 3.62 -11.30
N ILE A 239 -16.31 4.57 -12.21
CA ILE A 239 -17.53 5.38 -12.29
C ILE A 239 -18.75 4.49 -12.57
N LEU A 240 -18.61 3.47 -13.41
CA LEU A 240 -19.70 2.52 -13.66
C LEU A 240 -20.04 1.75 -12.38
N THR A 241 -19.06 1.25 -11.66
CA THR A 241 -19.27 0.54 -10.38
C THR A 241 -19.95 1.44 -9.35
N LEU A 242 -19.56 2.72 -9.25
CA LEU A 242 -20.22 3.70 -8.39
C LEU A 242 -21.68 3.92 -8.84
N ALA A 243 -21.92 4.07 -10.13
CA ALA A 243 -23.25 4.28 -10.68
C ALA A 243 -24.19 3.09 -10.48
N GLU A 244 -23.69 1.87 -10.54
CA GLU A 244 -24.42 0.64 -10.20
C GLU A 244 -24.82 0.58 -8.71
N ASN A 245 -24.12 1.32 -7.86
CA ASN A 245 -24.41 1.50 -6.43
C ASN A 245 -25.15 2.82 -6.14
N GLU A 246 -25.83 3.39 -7.13
CA GLU A 246 -26.68 4.59 -7.02
C GLU A 246 -25.90 5.91 -6.78
N ILE A 247 -24.59 5.94 -6.97
CA ILE A 247 -23.76 7.13 -6.89
C ILE A 247 -23.65 7.72 -8.29
N LEU A 248 -24.44 8.75 -8.57
CA LEU A 248 -24.67 9.27 -9.93
C LEU A 248 -24.09 10.67 -10.16
N CYS A 249 -23.69 11.36 -9.10
CA CYS A 249 -23.15 12.71 -9.17
C CYS A 249 -22.05 12.93 -8.14
N LEU A 250 -21.40 14.10 -8.25
CA LEU A 250 -20.32 14.49 -7.37
C LEU A 250 -20.77 14.61 -5.90
N ASP A 251 -22.02 15.09 -5.67
CA ASP A 251 -22.58 15.19 -4.33
C ASP A 251 -22.75 13.82 -3.67
N ASP A 252 -23.25 12.83 -4.42
CA ASP A 252 -23.42 11.47 -3.90
C ASP A 252 -22.07 10.88 -3.49
N LEU A 253 -21.01 11.11 -4.28
CA LEU A 253 -19.64 10.68 -3.96
C LEU A 253 -19.07 11.42 -2.73
N ALA A 254 -19.37 12.72 -2.61
CA ALA A 254 -18.93 13.55 -1.50
C ALA A 254 -19.57 13.17 -0.15
N GLU A 255 -20.76 12.55 -0.18
CA GLU A 255 -21.48 12.06 1.01
C GLU A 255 -20.93 10.75 1.55
N LEU A 256 -20.19 9.96 0.74
CA LEU A 256 -19.62 8.67 1.16
C LEU A 256 -18.58 8.83 2.27
N ASP A 257 -18.47 7.79 3.09
CA ASP A 257 -17.29 7.61 3.95
C ASP A 257 -16.19 6.77 3.25
N ILE A 258 -15.00 6.75 3.88
CA ILE A 258 -13.83 6.06 3.31
C ILE A 258 -14.07 4.55 3.20
N GLU A 259 -14.72 3.95 4.22
CA GLU A 259 -14.97 2.50 4.25
C GLU A 259 -15.97 2.08 3.16
N GLU A 260 -16.98 2.90 2.91
CA GLU A 260 -17.96 2.69 1.85
C GLU A 260 -17.31 2.77 0.46
N LEU A 261 -16.48 3.80 0.21
CA LEU A 261 -15.79 3.96 -1.07
C LEU A 261 -14.83 2.80 -1.34
N ILE A 262 -14.05 2.38 -0.35
CA ILE A 262 -13.19 1.19 -0.45
C ILE A 262 -14.04 -0.07 -0.69
N GLY A 263 -15.20 -0.19 -0.05
CA GLY A 263 -16.13 -1.29 -0.26
C GLY A 263 -16.62 -1.41 -1.71
N PHE A 264 -16.80 -0.28 -2.40
CA PHE A 264 -17.21 -0.26 -3.82
C PHE A 264 -16.05 -0.41 -4.80
N LEU A 265 -14.90 0.22 -4.51
CA LEU A 265 -13.79 0.33 -5.45
C LEU A 265 -12.57 -0.54 -5.11
N GLY A 266 -12.61 -1.32 -4.03
CA GLY A 266 -11.49 -2.19 -3.63
C GLY A 266 -11.08 -3.20 -4.71
N GLU A 267 -12.03 -3.76 -5.45
CA GLU A 267 -11.75 -4.64 -6.59
C GLU A 267 -11.08 -3.92 -7.78
N HIS A 268 -11.18 -2.59 -7.83
CA HIS A 268 -10.51 -1.73 -8.81
C HIS A 268 -9.16 -1.19 -8.33
N GLY A 269 -8.67 -1.63 -7.16
CA GLY A 269 -7.37 -1.25 -6.60
C GLY A 269 -7.40 0.01 -5.74
N ILE A 270 -8.58 0.49 -5.32
CA ILE A 270 -8.73 1.55 -4.31
C ILE A 270 -8.97 0.88 -2.95
N ASP A 271 -7.91 0.42 -2.32
CA ASP A 271 -7.91 -0.24 -1.00
C ASP A 271 -7.16 0.57 0.07
N ASP A 272 -6.51 1.68 -0.32
CA ASP A 272 -5.79 2.58 0.57
C ASP A 272 -6.72 3.71 1.07
N GLU A 273 -6.81 3.85 2.40
CA GLU A 273 -7.63 4.88 3.06
C GLU A 273 -7.22 6.31 2.65
N THR A 274 -5.94 6.54 2.33
CA THR A 274 -5.43 7.86 1.93
C THR A 274 -5.95 8.21 0.54
N VAL A 275 -5.84 7.28 -0.42
CA VAL A 275 -6.32 7.47 -1.80
C VAL A 275 -7.85 7.65 -1.81
N ALA A 276 -8.58 6.81 -1.08
CA ALA A 276 -10.03 6.95 -0.93
C ALA A 276 -10.41 8.30 -0.30
N GLY A 277 -9.67 8.74 0.71
CA GLY A 277 -9.84 10.05 1.33
C GLY A 277 -9.60 11.21 0.36
N ASP A 278 -8.57 11.14 -0.47
CA ASP A 278 -8.25 12.16 -1.47
C ASP A 278 -9.35 12.26 -2.54
N ILE A 279 -9.91 11.14 -3.00
CA ILE A 279 -11.04 11.10 -3.92
C ILE A 279 -12.26 11.80 -3.32
N ILE A 280 -12.64 11.46 -2.08
CA ILE A 280 -13.77 12.07 -1.37
C ILE A 280 -13.51 13.56 -1.13
N MET A 281 -12.30 13.96 -0.75
CA MET A 281 -11.96 15.36 -0.55
C MET A 281 -11.97 16.14 -1.85
N SER A 282 -11.54 15.57 -2.95
CA SER A 282 -11.68 16.15 -4.30
C SER A 282 -13.16 16.36 -4.66
N ALA A 283 -14.00 15.38 -4.36
CA ALA A 283 -15.45 15.51 -4.56
C ALA A 283 -16.08 16.60 -3.69
N ARG A 284 -15.60 16.80 -2.46
CA ARG A 284 -16.09 17.85 -1.54
C ARG A 284 -15.58 19.23 -1.86
N ALA A 285 -14.58 19.39 -2.70
CA ALA A 285 -13.96 20.68 -3.01
C ALA A 285 -14.97 21.72 -3.55
N HIS A 286 -16.00 21.29 -4.30
CA HIS A 286 -17.02 22.17 -4.84
C HIS A 286 -17.92 22.78 -3.74
N TRP A 287 -18.15 22.09 -2.61
CA TRP A 287 -18.92 22.66 -1.49
C TRP A 287 -18.28 23.90 -0.89
N PHE A 288 -16.94 23.92 -0.84
CA PHE A 288 -16.16 25.06 -0.30
C PHE A 288 -15.97 26.16 -1.35
N ALA A 289 -16.05 25.86 -2.64
CA ALA A 289 -15.98 26.87 -3.69
C ALA A 289 -17.26 27.72 -3.75
N ASP A 290 -18.41 27.14 -3.50
CA ASP A 290 -19.69 27.86 -3.47
C ASP A 290 -19.81 28.77 -2.24
N GLU A 291 -19.29 28.37 -1.07
CA GLU A 291 -19.25 29.24 0.12
C GLU A 291 -18.38 30.51 -0.09
N GLN A 292 -17.25 30.40 -0.81
CA GLN A 292 -16.40 31.56 -1.08
C GLN A 292 -17.05 32.54 -2.07
N THR A 293 -17.82 32.06 -3.02
CA THR A 293 -18.54 32.94 -3.97
C THR A 293 -19.71 33.67 -3.32
N GLU A 294 -20.39 33.07 -2.35
CA GLU A 294 -21.44 33.75 -1.57
C GLU A 294 -20.87 34.79 -0.62
N ASP A 295 -19.76 34.53 0.06
CA ASP A 295 -19.08 35.50 0.94
C ASP A 295 -18.51 36.67 0.15
N ASP A 296 -17.95 36.47 -1.02
CA ASP A 296 -17.47 37.55 -1.88
C ASP A 296 -18.62 38.41 -2.43
N ALA A 297 -19.77 37.80 -2.80
CA ALA A 297 -20.96 38.54 -3.24
C ALA A 297 -21.59 39.37 -2.11
N VAL A 298 -21.58 38.85 -0.89
CA VAL A 298 -22.06 39.60 0.29
C VAL A 298 -21.11 40.73 0.64
N ALA A 299 -19.79 40.51 0.51
CA ALA A 299 -18.77 41.57 0.73
C ALA A 299 -18.87 42.70 -0.31
N GLU A 300 -19.13 42.38 -1.58
CA GLU A 300 -19.27 43.33 -2.66
C GLU A 300 -20.56 44.17 -2.53
N THR A 301 -21.67 43.56 -2.12
CA THR A 301 -22.93 44.27 -1.82
C THR A 301 -22.81 45.19 -0.61
N ALA A 302 -22.11 44.74 0.46
CA ALA A 302 -21.86 45.56 1.64
C ALA A 302 -20.92 46.77 1.36
N ALA A 303 -19.93 46.58 0.43
CA ALA A 303 -19.06 47.66 0.00
C ALA A 303 -19.78 48.68 -0.90
N ALA A 304 -20.75 48.24 -1.71
CA ALA A 304 -21.56 49.11 -2.57
C ALA A 304 -22.51 49.98 -1.73
N GLU A 305 -23.16 49.41 -0.69
CA GLU A 305 -24.03 50.15 0.21
C GLU A 305 -23.27 51.16 1.10
N ALA A 306 -22.00 50.85 1.47
CA ALA A 306 -21.16 51.76 2.22
C ALA A 306 -20.69 52.98 1.41
N THR A 307 -20.55 52.85 0.10
CA THR A 307 -20.17 53.94 -0.80
C THR A 307 -21.34 54.90 -1.11
N GLU A 308 -22.60 54.42 -1.17
CA GLU A 308 -23.79 55.28 -1.32
C GLU A 308 -24.13 56.10 -0.06
N ALA A 309 -23.75 55.63 1.12
CA ALA A 309 -23.98 56.31 2.40
C ALA A 309 -23.01 57.48 2.67
N VAL A 310 -21.93 57.62 1.93
CA VAL A 310 -20.91 58.69 2.08
C VAL A 310 -21.18 59.89 1.17
N ASP A 311 -22.03 59.73 0.16
CA ASP A 311 -22.32 60.79 -0.84
C ASP A 311 -23.70 61.44 -0.67
N SER A 312 -24.35 61.24 0.49
CA SER A 312 -25.59 61.87 0.95
C SER A 312 -25.33 62.71 2.20
#